data_f753cc6bfc44dc573b71df58f10449a2
#
_entry.id   f753cc6bfc44dc573b71df58f10449a2
#
_cell.length_a   1.000
_cell.length_b   1.000
_cell.length_c   1.000
_cell.angle_alpha   90.00
_cell.angle_beta   90.00
_cell.angle_gamma   90.00
#
_symmetry.space_group_name_H-M   'P 1'
#
loop_
_entity.id
_entity.type
_entity.pdbx_description
1 polymer ?
#
loop_
_entity_poly.entity_id
_entity_poly.type
_entity_poly.pdbx_seq_one_letter_code
_entity_poly.pdbx_strand_id
1 'polypeptide(L)'
;MLKLRDRLENRVGWQCIPVWHIERGIEAYEEICKSHKYIAIGGVVHNKSLRKRIKKILPHLLDKAHACGCKVHGLGYTSTKDLKTLHFDSVDSTSWLAFGKYGAAFAVFNGTGFDTFSRPDGCTMVTNDIEA
;
A
#
# COMPACT_ATOMS: atom_id res chain seq x y z
N MET A 1 -8.04 21.58 -2.07
CA MET A 1 -7.05 20.61 -1.58
C MET A 1 -5.65 21.23 -1.43
N LEU A 2 -5.12 21.92 -2.42
CA LEU A 2 -3.80 22.58 -2.36
C LEU A 2 -3.63 23.49 -1.14
N LYS A 3 -4.60 24.36 -0.87
CA LYS A 3 -4.56 25.28 0.29
C LYS A 3 -4.43 24.60 1.67
N LEU A 4 -4.98 23.40 1.82
CA LEU A 4 -4.87 22.65 3.09
C LEU A 4 -3.49 22.02 3.24
N ARG A 5 -2.95 21.47 2.15
CA ARG A 5 -1.59 20.92 2.12
C ARG A 5 -0.58 22.02 2.45
N ASP A 6 -0.63 23.17 1.76
CA ASP A 6 0.31 24.27 1.97
C ASP A 6 0.26 24.80 3.42
N ARG A 7 -0.94 24.88 4.01
CA ARG A 7 -1.08 25.23 5.44
C ARG A 7 -0.44 24.22 6.37
N LEU A 8 -0.59 22.91 6.05
CA LEU A 8 -0.01 21.85 6.84
C LEU A 8 1.52 21.85 6.74
N GLU A 9 2.05 21.91 5.52
CA GLU A 9 3.50 21.95 5.25
C GLU A 9 4.16 23.16 5.91
N ASN A 10 3.54 24.33 5.83
CA ASN A 10 4.02 25.54 6.52
C ASN A 10 4.01 25.42 8.05
N ARG A 11 3.05 24.66 8.59
CA ARG A 11 2.94 24.47 10.05
C ARG A 11 3.91 23.44 10.61
N VAL A 12 4.15 22.33 9.89
CA VAL A 12 5.03 21.24 10.36
C VAL A 12 6.46 21.36 9.85
N GLY A 13 6.73 22.22 8.85
CA GLY A 13 8.05 22.41 8.26
C GLY A 13 8.53 21.25 7.38
N TRP A 14 7.63 20.33 6.98
CA TRP A 14 7.92 19.15 6.17
C TRP A 14 7.02 19.08 4.96
N GLN A 15 7.55 18.62 3.84
CA GLN A 15 6.78 18.37 2.63
C GLN A 15 5.88 17.13 2.84
N CYS A 16 4.59 17.27 2.53
CA CYS A 16 3.66 16.14 2.57
C CYS A 16 3.97 15.13 1.45
N ILE A 17 3.79 13.85 1.74
CA ILE A 17 3.85 12.80 0.73
C ILE A 17 2.53 12.79 -0.05
N PRO A 18 2.54 13.16 -1.34
CA PRO A 18 1.32 13.15 -2.14
C PRO A 18 0.92 11.73 -2.49
N VAL A 19 -0.38 11.47 -2.48
CA VAL A 19 -0.94 10.20 -2.95
C VAL A 19 -1.43 10.37 -4.37
N TRP A 20 -0.90 9.56 -5.28
CA TRP A 20 -1.39 9.48 -6.64
C TRP A 20 -2.36 8.31 -6.80
N HIS A 21 -3.43 8.55 -7.56
CA HIS A 21 -4.43 7.58 -7.96
C HIS A 21 -4.52 7.54 -9.49
N ILE A 22 -4.79 6.36 -10.05
CA ILE A 22 -4.77 6.14 -11.51
C ILE A 22 -5.76 7.05 -12.27
N GLU A 23 -6.83 7.47 -11.61
CA GLU A 23 -7.84 8.37 -12.17
C GLU A 23 -7.29 9.77 -12.46
N ARG A 24 -6.17 10.15 -11.86
CA ARG A 24 -5.51 11.44 -12.08
C ARG A 24 -4.70 11.51 -13.37
N GLY A 25 -4.50 10.37 -14.04
CA GLY A 25 -3.71 10.28 -15.27
C GLY A 25 -2.20 10.19 -15.03
N ILE A 26 -1.49 9.84 -16.09
CA ILE A 26 -0.02 9.62 -16.06
C ILE A 26 0.72 10.95 -16.03
N GLU A 27 0.22 11.99 -16.69
CA GLU A 27 0.82 13.32 -16.68
C GLU A 27 0.92 13.89 -15.27
N ALA A 28 -0.16 13.73 -14.47
CA ALA A 28 -0.16 14.14 -13.06
C ALA A 28 0.83 13.31 -12.21
N TYR A 29 1.04 12.04 -12.55
CA TYR A 29 2.05 11.21 -11.90
C TYR A 29 3.47 11.73 -12.15
N GLU A 30 3.78 12.01 -13.41
CA GLU A 30 5.11 12.50 -13.80
C GLU A 30 5.42 13.87 -13.18
N GLU A 31 4.42 14.75 -13.11
CA GLU A 31 4.55 16.07 -12.46
C GLU A 31 4.83 15.93 -10.97
N ILE A 32 4.12 15.03 -10.29
CA ILE A 32 4.34 14.75 -8.86
C ILE A 32 5.74 14.15 -8.63
N CYS A 33 6.19 13.20 -9.46
CA CYS A 33 7.53 12.62 -9.35
C CYS A 33 8.66 13.65 -9.50
N LYS A 34 8.48 14.64 -10.37
CA LYS A 34 9.46 15.71 -10.56
C LYS A 34 9.52 16.70 -9.39
N SER A 35 8.42 16.88 -8.68
CA SER A 35 8.28 17.88 -7.61
C SER A 35 8.46 17.32 -6.19
N HIS A 36 8.47 16.01 -6.03
CA HIS A 36 8.55 15.35 -4.71
C HIS A 36 9.61 14.24 -4.71
N LYS A 37 10.32 14.13 -3.59
CA LYS A 37 11.31 13.05 -3.38
C LYS A 37 10.68 11.73 -2.96
N TYR A 38 9.43 11.77 -2.52
CA TYR A 38 8.69 10.60 -2.05
C TYR A 38 7.21 10.77 -2.34
N ILE A 39 6.61 9.77 -2.94
CA ILE A 39 5.19 9.74 -3.30
C ILE A 39 4.55 8.42 -2.86
N ALA A 40 3.23 8.38 -2.79
CA ALA A 40 2.49 7.16 -2.56
C ALA A 40 1.56 6.85 -3.74
N ILE A 41 1.44 5.57 -4.09
CA ILE A 41 0.47 5.07 -5.06
C ILE A 41 -0.67 4.41 -4.28
N GLY A 42 -1.90 4.89 -4.48
CA GLY A 42 -3.08 4.42 -3.75
C GLY A 42 -4.27 4.10 -4.66
N GLY A 43 -5.35 3.62 -4.03
CA GLY A 43 -6.66 3.55 -4.68
C GLY A 43 -6.96 2.33 -5.53
N VAL A 44 -6.20 1.24 -5.40
CA VAL A 44 -6.38 0.04 -6.24
C VAL A 44 -7.44 -0.93 -5.70
N VAL A 45 -8.00 -0.66 -4.52
CA VAL A 45 -8.62 -1.72 -3.69
C VAL A 45 -10.01 -2.15 -4.17
N HIS A 46 -10.84 -1.26 -4.70
CA HIS A 46 -12.28 -1.57 -4.89
C HIS A 46 -12.70 -1.93 -6.32
N ASN A 47 -11.91 -1.60 -7.34
CA ASN A 47 -12.26 -1.87 -8.73
C ASN A 47 -11.33 -2.91 -9.37
N LYS A 48 -11.86 -4.09 -9.67
CA LYS A 48 -11.10 -5.20 -10.28
C LYS A 48 -10.48 -4.82 -11.64
N SER A 49 -11.18 -4.01 -12.44
CA SER A 49 -10.69 -3.56 -13.76
C SER A 49 -9.51 -2.61 -13.61
N LEU A 50 -9.63 -1.62 -12.73
CA LEU A 50 -8.54 -0.69 -12.42
C LEU A 50 -7.34 -1.40 -11.82
N ARG A 51 -7.56 -2.41 -10.96
CA ARG A 51 -6.49 -3.24 -10.41
C ARG A 51 -5.69 -3.96 -11.49
N LYS A 52 -6.35 -4.56 -12.48
CA LYS A 52 -5.67 -5.21 -13.61
C LYS A 52 -4.89 -4.20 -14.45
N ARG A 53 -5.45 -3.03 -14.66
CA ARG A 53 -4.85 -1.97 -15.47
C ARG A 53 -3.59 -1.42 -14.77
N ILE A 54 -3.67 -1.11 -13.48
CA ILE A 54 -2.53 -0.58 -12.73
C ILE A 54 -1.41 -1.59 -12.62
N LYS A 55 -1.70 -2.87 -12.40
CA LYS A 55 -0.68 -3.94 -12.35
C LYS A 55 0.17 -4.01 -13.62
N LYS A 56 -0.42 -3.73 -14.78
CA LYS A 56 0.31 -3.76 -16.06
C LYS A 56 1.28 -2.58 -16.20
N ILE A 57 0.90 -1.41 -15.71
CA ILE A 57 1.69 -0.19 -15.86
C ILE A 57 2.62 0.09 -14.68
N LEU A 58 2.39 -0.57 -13.55
CA LEU A 58 3.09 -0.33 -12.29
C LEU A 58 4.62 -0.44 -12.40
N PRO A 59 5.21 -1.47 -13.06
CA PRO A 59 6.66 -1.52 -13.25
C PRO A 59 7.19 -0.25 -13.92
N HIS A 60 6.54 0.18 -15.00
CA HIS A 60 6.92 1.37 -15.73
C HIS A 60 6.77 2.67 -14.89
N LEU A 61 5.74 2.75 -14.03
CA LEU A 61 5.59 3.88 -13.11
C LEU A 61 6.73 3.93 -12.09
N LEU A 62 7.10 2.79 -11.53
CA LEU A 62 8.21 2.70 -10.59
C LEU A 62 9.53 3.12 -11.24
N ASP A 63 9.82 2.59 -12.43
CA ASP A 63 11.03 2.96 -13.18
C ASP A 63 11.08 4.47 -13.47
N LYS A 64 9.95 5.07 -13.87
CA LYS A 64 9.87 6.52 -14.11
C LYS A 64 10.13 7.33 -12.83
N ALA A 65 9.54 6.94 -11.70
CA ALA A 65 9.77 7.63 -10.43
C ALA A 65 11.24 7.54 -10.01
N HIS A 66 11.83 6.35 -10.06
CA HIS A 66 13.21 6.12 -9.70
C HIS A 66 14.18 6.88 -10.61
N ALA A 67 13.88 6.97 -11.92
CA ALA A 67 14.66 7.78 -12.86
C ALA A 67 14.66 9.28 -12.50
N CYS A 68 13.60 9.77 -11.84
CA CYS A 68 13.53 11.14 -11.30
C CYS A 68 14.14 11.26 -9.89
N GLY A 69 14.67 10.19 -9.30
CA GLY A 69 15.14 10.15 -7.91
C GLY A 69 14.01 10.20 -6.88
N CYS A 70 12.77 9.89 -7.29
CA CYS A 70 11.59 9.88 -6.45
C CYS A 70 11.34 8.47 -5.91
N LYS A 71 11.19 8.32 -4.59
CA LYS A 71 10.82 7.08 -3.92
C LYS A 71 9.32 6.85 -3.97
N VAL A 72 8.90 5.57 -3.98
CA VAL A 72 7.49 5.19 -4.12
C VAL A 72 7.03 4.27 -3.01
N HIS A 73 5.97 4.69 -2.33
CA HIS A 73 5.23 3.88 -1.36
C HIS A 73 3.98 3.26 -1.98
N GLY A 74 3.80 1.95 -1.83
CA GLY A 74 2.61 1.24 -2.28
C GLY A 74 1.58 1.11 -1.15
N LEU A 75 0.52 1.92 -1.17
CA LEU A 75 -0.56 1.88 -0.17
C LEU A 75 -1.42 0.62 -0.33
N GLY A 76 -1.49 -0.18 0.74
CA GLY A 76 -2.29 -1.39 0.79
C GLY A 76 -1.76 -2.52 -0.12
N TYR A 77 -0.47 -2.51 -0.46
CA TYR A 77 0.13 -3.48 -1.37
C TYR A 77 0.67 -4.67 -0.58
N THR A 78 -0.03 -5.82 -0.67
CA THR A 78 0.27 -7.01 0.14
C THR A 78 0.67 -8.24 -0.66
N SER A 79 0.63 -8.18 -1.99
CA SER A 79 0.97 -9.33 -2.83
C SER A 79 2.46 -9.63 -2.75
N THR A 80 2.85 -10.57 -1.89
CA THR A 80 4.25 -11.01 -1.76
C THR A 80 4.84 -11.50 -3.09
N LYS A 81 4.00 -12.05 -3.96
CA LYS A 81 4.38 -12.47 -5.31
C LYS A 81 4.78 -11.28 -6.19
N ASP A 82 3.97 -10.22 -6.15
CA ASP A 82 4.23 -9.01 -6.93
C ASP A 82 5.42 -8.21 -6.35
N LEU A 83 5.58 -8.19 -5.00
CA LEU A 83 6.68 -7.49 -4.33
C LEU A 83 8.07 -8.05 -4.65
N LYS A 84 8.15 -9.31 -5.08
CA LYS A 84 9.42 -9.88 -5.56
C LYS A 84 9.89 -9.29 -6.90
N THR A 85 8.96 -8.73 -7.67
CA THR A 85 9.23 -8.18 -9.01
C THR A 85 9.06 -6.67 -9.09
N LEU A 86 8.32 -6.08 -8.15
CA LEU A 86 8.06 -4.66 -8.09
C LEU A 86 8.97 -4.01 -7.03
N HIS A 87 9.79 -3.07 -7.48
CA HIS A 87 10.77 -2.40 -6.64
C HIS A 87 10.17 -1.17 -5.94
N PHE A 88 9.15 -1.39 -5.09
CA PHE A 88 8.70 -0.34 -4.17
C PHE A 88 9.76 -0.04 -3.12
N ASP A 89 9.90 1.23 -2.72
CA ASP A 89 10.78 1.62 -1.61
C ASP A 89 10.16 1.28 -0.26
N SER A 90 8.84 1.30 -0.16
CA SER A 90 8.10 0.80 0.99
C SER A 90 6.67 0.42 0.61
N VAL A 91 6.05 -0.41 1.41
CA VAL A 91 4.63 -0.80 1.29
C VAL A 91 4.00 -0.94 2.66
N ASP A 92 2.68 -0.80 2.73
CA ASP A 92 1.91 -1.10 3.91
C ASP A 92 0.73 -2.01 3.59
N SER A 93 0.17 -2.61 4.62
CA SER A 93 -1.08 -3.34 4.50
C SER A 93 -1.69 -3.63 5.85
N THR A 94 -3.01 -3.56 5.90
CA THR A 94 -3.82 -4.01 7.02
C THR A 94 -4.33 -5.44 6.88
N SER A 95 -3.93 -6.16 5.82
CA SER A 95 -4.42 -7.53 5.56
C SER A 95 -4.05 -8.52 6.66
N TRP A 96 -2.94 -8.30 7.37
CA TRP A 96 -2.56 -9.12 8.51
C TRP A 96 -3.58 -9.04 9.66
N LEU A 97 -4.28 -7.92 9.81
CA LEU A 97 -5.37 -7.75 10.78
C LEU A 97 -6.63 -8.54 10.39
N ALA A 98 -6.81 -8.85 9.11
CA ALA A 98 -7.97 -9.59 8.63
C ALA A 98 -8.03 -11.00 9.24
N PHE A 99 -6.91 -11.65 9.45
CA PHE A 99 -6.83 -12.96 10.08
C PHE A 99 -7.34 -12.93 11.53
N GLY A 100 -6.91 -11.93 12.31
CA GLY A 100 -7.41 -11.72 13.66
C GLY A 100 -8.87 -11.28 13.69
N LYS A 101 -9.26 -10.34 12.81
CA LYS A 101 -10.60 -9.73 12.80
C LYS A 101 -11.70 -10.69 12.34
N TYR A 102 -11.41 -11.57 11.38
CA TYR A 102 -12.38 -12.51 10.81
C TYR A 102 -12.19 -13.95 11.29
N GLY A 103 -11.20 -14.20 12.14
CA GLY A 103 -10.97 -15.50 12.79
C GLY A 103 -10.68 -16.67 11.83
N ALA A 104 -10.31 -16.40 10.59
CA ALA A 104 -10.27 -17.39 9.53
C ALA A 104 -8.94 -18.16 9.43
N ALA A 105 -7.81 -17.54 9.77
CA ALA A 105 -6.49 -18.17 9.66
C ALA A 105 -5.42 -17.41 10.46
N PHE A 106 -4.29 -18.06 10.71
CA PHE A 106 -3.04 -17.44 11.15
C PHE A 106 -2.06 -17.37 9.98
N ALA A 107 -1.28 -16.30 9.91
CA ALA A 107 -0.18 -16.19 8.96
C ALA A 107 1.13 -16.05 9.73
N VAL A 108 2.09 -16.90 9.41
CA VAL A 108 3.44 -16.87 9.99
C VAL A 108 4.43 -16.59 8.88
N PHE A 109 5.30 -15.62 9.09
CA PHE A 109 6.37 -15.33 8.14
C PHE A 109 7.46 -16.38 8.26
N ASN A 110 7.79 -17.06 7.15
CA ASN A 110 8.77 -18.14 7.09
C ASN A 110 10.15 -17.72 6.53
N GLY A 111 10.42 -16.40 6.46
CA GLY A 111 11.65 -15.84 5.91
C GLY A 111 11.58 -15.50 4.41
N THR A 112 10.69 -16.12 3.64
CA THR A 112 10.52 -15.87 2.19
C THR A 112 9.09 -15.54 1.79
N GLY A 113 8.11 -15.82 2.66
CA GLY A 113 6.69 -15.61 2.43
C GLY A 113 5.89 -15.81 3.71
N PHE A 114 4.60 -16.04 3.57
CA PHE A 114 3.71 -16.32 4.69
C PHE A 114 3.08 -17.69 4.53
N ASP A 115 3.25 -18.53 5.55
CA ASP A 115 2.48 -19.76 5.71
C ASP A 115 1.16 -19.41 6.38
N THR A 116 0.06 -19.89 5.80
CA THR A 116 -1.28 -19.65 6.31
C THR A 116 -1.85 -20.93 6.90
N PHE A 117 -2.33 -20.85 8.13
CA PHE A 117 -2.97 -21.95 8.83
C PHE A 117 -4.45 -21.61 9.00
N SER A 118 -5.31 -22.39 8.35
CA SER A 118 -6.76 -22.26 8.50
C SER A 118 -7.19 -22.77 9.85
N ARG A 119 -8.21 -22.14 10.41
CA ARG A 119 -8.85 -22.60 11.63
C ARG A 119 -9.53 -23.95 11.37
N PRO A 120 -9.38 -24.93 12.26
CA PRO A 120 -10.18 -26.16 12.17
C PRO A 120 -11.67 -25.85 12.28
N ASP A 121 -12.48 -26.50 11.47
CA ASP A 121 -13.93 -26.39 11.54
C ASP A 121 -14.44 -26.75 12.95
N GLY A 122 -15.34 -25.92 13.48
CA GLY A 122 -15.94 -26.15 14.80
C GLY A 122 -15.22 -25.52 15.99
N CYS A 123 -14.09 -24.87 15.82
CA CYS A 123 -13.43 -24.10 16.89
C CYS A 123 -14.11 -22.73 17.13
N THR A 124 -14.72 -22.52 18.28
CA THR A 124 -15.20 -21.19 18.72
C THR A 124 -14.06 -20.39 19.34
N MET A 125 -14.04 -19.07 19.12
CA MET A 125 -13.14 -18.20 19.86
C MET A 125 -13.53 -18.21 21.33
N VAL A 126 -12.60 -18.59 22.19
CA VAL A 126 -12.71 -18.25 23.60
C VAL A 126 -12.33 -16.78 23.71
N THR A 127 -13.32 -15.92 23.84
CA THR A 127 -13.09 -14.56 24.31
C THR A 127 -12.72 -14.71 25.78
N ASN A 128 -11.43 -14.67 26.09
CA ASN A 128 -11.04 -14.39 27.46
C ASN A 128 -11.43 -12.92 27.67
N ASP A 129 -12.51 -12.70 28.40
CA ASP A 129 -12.82 -11.42 29.00
C ASP A 129 -11.63 -11.12 29.93
N ILE A 130 -10.78 -10.22 29.45
CA ILE A 130 -9.78 -9.59 30.32
C ILE A 130 -10.57 -8.58 31.13
N GLU A 131 -11.11 -9.03 32.25
CA GLU A 131 -11.55 -8.13 33.29
C GLU A 131 -10.30 -7.39 33.82
N ALA A 132 -10.31 -6.08 33.61
CA ALA A 132 -9.31 -5.17 34.14
C ALA A 132 -9.50 -4.91 35.63
#